data_e85dd7da5188d52df4ecb0a38b9aa2f7
#
_entry.id   e85dd7da5188d52df4ecb0a38b9aa2f7
#
_cell.length_a   1.000
_cell.length_b   1.000
_cell.length_c   1.000
_cell.angle_alpha   90.00
_cell.angle_beta   90.00
_cell.angle_gamma   90.00
#
_symmetry.space_group_name_H-M   'P 1'
#
loop_
_entity.id
_entity.type
_entity.pdbx_description
1 polymer ?
#
loop_
_entity_poly.entity_id
_entity_poly.type
_entity_poly.pdbx_seq_one_letter_code
_entity_poly.pdbx_strand_id
1 'polypeptide(L)'
;MNKIINIGIIGLGQIGSKLFKEIKSKKKDIEIKTGKIVNIIAVSAKNPNKKRNFNFKRKIFYKNPLKIVNNPKIHIIFELIGYSGGISKKVVEGAIKNKKHVITANKALIAKYGDFLSSLAEKNKVNLEFEAAVGGGIPILRTIKDGLATNKINKVVGILNGTCNYILSKMETSKNTFSNVLKKAQKLGYAEPRNPKFDLNGSDTLSKVKILSALAFNKRIPKA
;
A
#
# COMPACT_ATOMS: atom_id res chain seq x y z
N MET A 1 -19.07 -25.78 -0.19
CA MET A 1 -18.51 -25.22 -1.44
C MET A 1 -17.54 -24.09 -1.12
N ASN A 2 -16.28 -24.17 -1.57
CA ASN A 2 -15.31 -23.10 -1.35
C ASN A 2 -15.72 -21.85 -2.14
N LYS A 3 -15.90 -20.73 -1.45
CA LYS A 3 -16.27 -19.46 -2.09
C LYS A 3 -15.10 -18.92 -2.93
N ILE A 4 -15.35 -18.67 -4.22
CA ILE A 4 -14.35 -18.08 -5.15
C ILE A 4 -14.28 -16.58 -4.94
N ILE A 5 -13.07 -16.08 -4.72
CA ILE A 5 -12.73 -14.65 -4.65
C ILE A 5 -11.89 -14.26 -5.86
N ASN A 6 -12.46 -13.48 -6.74
CA ASN A 6 -11.76 -12.92 -7.89
C ASN A 6 -11.15 -11.58 -7.55
N ILE A 7 -9.89 -11.39 -7.89
CA ILE A 7 -9.16 -10.16 -7.60
C ILE A 7 -8.59 -9.50 -8.86
N GLY A 8 -8.48 -8.17 -8.79
CA GLY A 8 -7.79 -7.33 -9.76
C GLY A 8 -6.57 -6.66 -9.15
N ILE A 9 -5.42 -6.67 -9.83
CA ILE A 9 -4.18 -6.01 -9.38
C ILE A 9 -3.88 -4.84 -10.33
N ILE A 10 -3.90 -3.63 -9.78
CA ILE A 10 -3.66 -2.39 -10.52
C ILE A 10 -2.33 -1.78 -10.04
N GLY A 11 -1.32 -1.82 -10.91
CA GLY A 11 0.06 -1.47 -10.60
C GLY A 11 0.95 -2.71 -10.47
N LEU A 12 1.64 -3.10 -11.55
CA LEU A 12 2.61 -4.19 -11.56
C LEU A 12 4.06 -3.67 -11.45
N GLY A 13 4.29 -2.80 -10.46
CA GLY A 13 5.62 -2.40 -9.99
C GLY A 13 6.26 -3.49 -9.13
N GLN A 14 7.22 -3.14 -8.28
CA GLN A 14 7.88 -4.10 -7.37
C GLN A 14 6.86 -4.83 -6.47
N ILE A 15 6.02 -4.06 -5.76
CA ILE A 15 5.02 -4.61 -4.83
C ILE A 15 3.99 -5.46 -5.57
N GLY A 16 3.38 -4.94 -6.64
CA GLY A 16 2.35 -5.66 -7.38
C GLY A 16 2.87 -6.91 -8.08
N SER A 17 4.11 -6.90 -8.55
CA SER A 17 4.77 -8.07 -9.12
C SER A 17 5.03 -9.15 -8.08
N LYS A 18 5.49 -8.76 -6.88
CA LYS A 18 5.68 -9.69 -5.77
C LYS A 18 4.36 -10.29 -5.32
N LEU A 19 3.34 -9.45 -5.10
CA LEU A 19 2.00 -9.89 -4.73
C LEU A 19 1.42 -10.90 -5.74
N PHE A 20 1.54 -10.61 -7.04
CA PHE A 20 1.08 -11.54 -8.08
C PHE A 20 1.72 -12.91 -7.97
N LYS A 21 3.04 -12.95 -7.74
CA LYS A 21 3.79 -14.21 -7.55
C LYS A 21 3.34 -14.96 -6.29
N GLU A 22 3.28 -14.25 -5.15
CA GLU A 22 2.92 -14.84 -3.86
C GLU A 22 1.51 -15.45 -3.88
N ILE A 23 0.53 -14.75 -4.44
CA ILE A 23 -0.83 -15.29 -4.56
C ILE A 23 -0.86 -16.55 -5.43
N LYS A 24 -0.07 -16.58 -6.50
CA LYS A 24 0.00 -17.76 -7.36
C LYS A 24 0.69 -18.94 -6.71
N SER A 25 1.85 -18.71 -6.09
CA SER A 25 2.65 -19.77 -5.46
C SER A 25 1.96 -20.35 -4.21
N LYS A 26 1.32 -19.49 -3.42
CA LYS A 26 0.67 -19.85 -2.16
C LYS A 26 -0.84 -20.11 -2.29
N LYS A 27 -1.33 -20.38 -3.50
CA LYS A 27 -2.77 -20.54 -3.73
C LYS A 27 -3.41 -21.59 -2.82
N LYS A 28 -2.77 -22.77 -2.67
CA LYS A 28 -3.25 -23.85 -1.79
C LYS A 28 -3.23 -23.44 -0.32
N ASP A 29 -2.16 -22.80 0.13
CA ASP A 29 -2.04 -22.35 1.52
C ASP A 29 -3.10 -21.31 1.86
N ILE A 30 -3.40 -20.39 0.92
CA ILE A 30 -4.47 -19.41 1.09
C ILE A 30 -5.82 -20.11 1.18
N GLU A 31 -6.07 -21.09 0.33
CA GLU A 31 -7.31 -21.88 0.34
C GLU A 31 -7.49 -22.62 1.66
N ILE A 32 -6.47 -23.33 2.13
CA ILE A 32 -6.48 -24.04 3.41
C ILE A 32 -6.76 -23.09 4.58
N LYS A 33 -6.06 -21.93 4.64
CA LYS A 33 -6.19 -21.00 5.76
C LYS A 33 -7.49 -20.19 5.77
N THR A 34 -8.10 -19.97 4.60
CA THR A 34 -9.26 -19.06 4.48
C THR A 34 -10.54 -19.76 4.07
N GLY A 35 -10.48 -21.01 3.63
CA GLY A 35 -11.60 -21.70 3.00
C GLY A 35 -12.06 -21.07 1.67
N LYS A 36 -11.19 -20.26 1.03
CA LYS A 36 -11.55 -19.51 -0.18
C LYS A 36 -10.54 -19.71 -1.30
N ILE A 37 -11.02 -19.86 -2.52
CA ILE A 37 -10.20 -19.93 -3.72
C ILE A 37 -9.98 -18.52 -4.26
N VAL A 38 -8.74 -18.02 -4.22
CA VAL A 38 -8.39 -16.70 -4.74
C VAL A 38 -7.87 -16.81 -6.18
N ASN A 39 -8.50 -16.09 -7.11
CA ASN A 39 -8.12 -16.05 -8.51
C ASN A 39 -7.76 -14.62 -8.95
N ILE A 40 -6.59 -14.45 -9.57
CA ILE A 40 -6.21 -13.19 -10.24
C ILE A 40 -6.82 -13.24 -11.65
N ILE A 41 -7.87 -12.46 -11.89
CA ILE A 41 -8.56 -12.44 -13.19
C ILE A 41 -8.29 -11.17 -14.01
N ALA A 42 -7.69 -10.16 -13.40
CA ALA A 42 -7.34 -8.94 -14.09
C ALA A 42 -6.09 -8.28 -13.52
N VAL A 43 -5.25 -7.74 -14.39
CA VAL A 43 -4.07 -6.95 -14.02
C VAL A 43 -3.95 -5.71 -14.89
N SER A 44 -3.38 -4.62 -14.36
CA SER A 44 -3.10 -3.40 -15.10
C SER A 44 -1.75 -2.81 -14.74
N ALA A 45 -1.07 -2.24 -15.73
CA ALA A 45 0.17 -1.49 -15.56
C ALA A 45 0.33 -0.45 -16.65
N LYS A 46 1.07 0.65 -16.36
CA LYS A 46 1.35 1.72 -17.32
C LYS A 46 2.08 1.20 -18.56
N ASN A 47 3.09 0.34 -18.38
CA ASN A 47 3.84 -0.26 -19.47
C ASN A 47 3.54 -1.78 -19.56
N PRO A 48 2.77 -2.23 -20.56
CA PRO A 48 2.43 -3.64 -20.74
C PRO A 48 3.65 -4.49 -21.14
N ASN A 49 4.61 -3.91 -21.87
CA ASN A 49 5.75 -4.63 -22.44
C ASN A 49 6.97 -4.67 -21.49
N LYS A 50 6.88 -4.07 -20.29
CA LYS A 50 7.96 -4.16 -19.31
C LYS A 50 8.21 -5.62 -18.95
N LYS A 51 9.45 -6.11 -19.13
CA LYS A 51 9.87 -7.43 -18.65
C LYS A 51 9.61 -7.56 -17.14
N ARG A 52 8.96 -8.66 -16.74
CA ARG A 52 8.67 -9.01 -15.36
C ARG A 52 9.15 -10.42 -15.10
N ASN A 53 9.56 -10.71 -13.88
CA ASN A 53 10.04 -12.05 -13.50
C ASN A 53 8.89 -13.07 -13.34
N PHE A 54 7.80 -12.89 -14.10
CA PHE A 54 6.64 -13.80 -14.12
C PHE A 54 5.83 -13.58 -15.40
N ASN A 55 5.12 -14.64 -15.78
CA ASN A 55 4.23 -14.61 -16.92
C ASN A 55 2.77 -14.59 -16.48
N PHE A 56 1.95 -13.88 -17.23
CA PHE A 56 0.49 -13.90 -17.10
C PHE A 56 -0.15 -14.00 -18.49
N LYS A 57 -1.31 -14.63 -18.55
CA LYS A 57 -2.06 -14.73 -19.81
C LYS A 57 -2.47 -13.32 -20.28
N ARG A 58 -2.16 -12.94 -21.51
CA ARG A 58 -2.45 -11.61 -22.05
C ARG A 58 -3.92 -11.20 -21.92
N LYS A 59 -4.82 -12.16 -21.94
CA LYS A 59 -6.27 -11.94 -21.77
C LYS A 59 -6.70 -11.33 -20.44
N ILE A 60 -5.88 -11.40 -19.39
CA ILE A 60 -6.18 -10.76 -18.09
C ILE A 60 -5.55 -9.37 -17.94
N PHE A 61 -4.82 -8.88 -18.97
CA PHE A 61 -4.18 -7.58 -18.94
C PHE A 61 -5.10 -6.49 -19.51
N TYR A 62 -5.28 -5.42 -18.75
CA TYR A 62 -6.06 -4.26 -19.13
C TYR A 62 -5.19 -3.00 -19.12
N LYS A 63 -5.06 -2.31 -20.27
CA LYS A 63 -4.34 -1.04 -20.36
C LYS A 63 -5.03 0.06 -19.53
N ASN A 64 -6.36 0.11 -19.56
CA ASN A 64 -7.15 1.02 -18.75
C ASN A 64 -7.58 0.32 -17.45
N PRO A 65 -7.09 0.75 -16.26
CA PRO A 65 -7.42 0.15 -14.98
C PRO A 65 -8.90 0.29 -14.60
N LEU A 66 -9.62 1.29 -15.13
CA LEU A 66 -11.04 1.49 -14.85
C LEU A 66 -11.90 0.36 -15.43
N LYS A 67 -11.45 -0.33 -16.48
CA LYS A 67 -12.11 -1.55 -16.95
C LYS A 67 -12.09 -2.68 -15.91
N ILE A 68 -11.03 -2.74 -15.09
CA ILE A 68 -10.93 -3.69 -13.97
C ILE A 68 -11.92 -3.30 -12.86
N VAL A 69 -11.95 -2.00 -12.53
CA VAL A 69 -12.87 -1.44 -11.53
C VAL A 69 -14.33 -1.72 -11.87
N ASN A 70 -14.70 -1.62 -13.14
CA ASN A 70 -16.07 -1.83 -13.61
C ASN A 70 -16.41 -3.31 -13.89
N ASN A 71 -15.47 -4.23 -13.77
CA ASN A 71 -15.75 -5.66 -14.02
C ASN A 71 -16.54 -6.26 -12.84
N PRO A 72 -17.81 -6.70 -13.04
CA PRO A 72 -18.66 -7.20 -11.94
C PRO A 72 -18.16 -8.51 -11.34
N LYS A 73 -17.32 -9.27 -12.05
CA LYS A 73 -16.73 -10.53 -11.56
C LYS A 73 -15.61 -10.34 -10.54
N ILE A 74 -15.12 -9.10 -10.33
CA ILE A 74 -14.04 -8.80 -9.41
C ILE A 74 -14.63 -8.37 -8.07
N HIS A 75 -14.14 -8.97 -6.98
CA HIS A 75 -14.58 -8.71 -5.62
C HIS A 75 -13.62 -7.79 -4.86
N ILE A 76 -12.30 -7.91 -5.14
CA ILE A 76 -11.25 -7.17 -4.44
C ILE A 76 -10.32 -6.52 -5.46
N ILE A 77 -10.01 -5.25 -5.24
CA ILE A 77 -9.01 -4.49 -6.02
C ILE A 77 -7.77 -4.25 -5.14
N PHE A 78 -6.61 -4.62 -5.66
CA PHE A 78 -5.32 -4.17 -5.12
C PHE A 78 -4.86 -2.94 -5.92
N GLU A 79 -4.84 -1.75 -5.28
CA GLU A 79 -4.30 -0.51 -5.84
C GLU A 79 -2.84 -0.34 -5.38
N LEU A 80 -1.90 -0.42 -6.32
CA LEU A 80 -0.46 -0.42 -6.08
C LEU A 80 0.28 0.53 -7.04
N ILE A 81 -0.38 1.66 -7.41
CA ILE A 81 0.17 2.65 -8.36
C ILE A 81 1.14 3.60 -7.66
N GLY A 82 0.80 4.09 -6.46
CA GLY A 82 1.69 4.90 -5.63
C GLY A 82 1.56 6.42 -5.74
N TYR A 83 0.60 6.98 -6.48
CA TYR A 83 0.35 8.44 -6.55
C TYR A 83 -0.85 8.85 -5.70
N SER A 84 -0.77 10.03 -5.06
CA SER A 84 -1.83 10.54 -4.17
C SER A 84 -3.11 10.99 -4.86
N GLY A 85 -3.13 11.06 -6.18
CA GLY A 85 -4.27 11.57 -6.94
C GLY A 85 -4.41 10.95 -8.32
N GLY A 86 -5.10 11.62 -9.22
CA GLY A 86 -5.27 11.17 -10.60
C GLY A 86 -5.91 9.79 -10.70
N ILE A 87 -5.26 8.87 -11.40
CA ILE A 87 -5.80 7.54 -11.66
C ILE A 87 -5.91 6.68 -10.39
N SER A 88 -4.99 6.82 -9.41
CA SER A 88 -5.05 6.09 -8.15
C SER A 88 -6.33 6.40 -7.38
N LYS A 89 -6.65 7.69 -7.22
CA LYS A 89 -7.89 8.13 -6.56
C LYS A 89 -9.11 7.61 -7.31
N LYS A 90 -9.16 7.78 -8.65
CA LYS A 90 -10.28 7.29 -9.48
C LYS A 90 -10.50 5.78 -9.35
N VAL A 91 -9.43 5.00 -9.29
CA VAL A 91 -9.48 3.54 -9.12
C VAL A 91 -10.08 3.17 -7.77
N VAL A 92 -9.57 3.74 -6.68
CA VAL A 92 -10.04 3.41 -5.33
C VAL A 92 -11.48 3.86 -5.13
N GLU A 93 -11.79 5.10 -5.48
CA GLU A 93 -13.14 5.65 -5.37
C GLU A 93 -14.15 4.86 -6.23
N GLY A 94 -13.80 4.57 -7.48
CA GLY A 94 -14.64 3.80 -8.37
C GLY A 94 -14.84 2.35 -7.91
N ALA A 95 -13.80 1.70 -7.37
CA ALA A 95 -13.90 0.36 -6.82
C ALA A 95 -14.89 0.31 -5.63
N ILE A 96 -14.78 1.26 -4.70
CA ILE A 96 -15.69 1.38 -3.56
C ILE A 96 -17.14 1.61 -4.02
N LYS A 97 -17.37 2.53 -4.96
CA LYS A 97 -18.70 2.79 -5.54
C LYS A 97 -19.29 1.56 -6.24
N ASN A 98 -18.43 0.74 -6.83
CA ASN A 98 -18.81 -0.53 -7.45
C ASN A 98 -18.87 -1.71 -6.46
N LYS A 99 -19.00 -1.44 -5.16
CA LYS A 99 -19.14 -2.46 -4.09
C LYS A 99 -17.98 -3.45 -4.04
N LYS A 100 -16.75 -3.02 -4.36
CA LYS A 100 -15.55 -3.86 -4.29
C LYS A 100 -14.71 -3.48 -3.08
N HIS A 101 -14.20 -4.48 -2.38
CA HIS A 101 -13.18 -4.25 -1.35
C HIS A 101 -11.90 -3.74 -2.00
N VAL A 102 -11.19 -2.88 -1.30
CA VAL A 102 -9.93 -2.28 -1.77
C VAL A 102 -8.81 -2.53 -0.78
N ILE A 103 -7.66 -2.95 -1.30
CA ILE A 103 -6.41 -3.05 -0.55
C ILE A 103 -5.39 -2.17 -1.26
N THR A 104 -4.79 -1.22 -0.53
CA THR A 104 -3.80 -0.31 -1.10
C THR A 104 -2.54 -0.18 -0.23
N ALA A 105 -1.38 -0.03 -0.86
CA ALA A 105 -0.12 0.34 -0.23
C ALA A 105 0.20 1.83 -0.40
N ASN A 106 -0.75 2.62 -0.92
CA ASN A 106 -0.54 4.00 -1.33
C ASN A 106 -0.70 4.97 -0.17
N LYS A 107 0.36 5.12 0.63
CA LYS A 107 0.37 6.04 1.78
C LYS A 107 0.01 7.48 1.41
N ALA A 108 0.46 7.97 0.26
CA ALA A 108 0.18 9.34 -0.16
C ALA A 108 -1.31 9.58 -0.47
N LEU A 109 -1.98 8.57 -1.03
CA LEU A 109 -3.42 8.59 -1.26
C LEU A 109 -4.18 8.59 0.07
N ILE A 110 -3.84 7.70 0.98
CA ILE A 110 -4.50 7.57 2.28
C ILE A 110 -4.24 8.79 3.16
N ALA A 111 -3.00 9.30 3.22
CA ALA A 111 -2.68 10.51 3.96
C ALA A 111 -3.46 11.75 3.46
N LYS A 112 -3.85 11.79 2.18
CA LYS A 112 -4.56 12.91 1.57
C LYS A 112 -6.09 12.75 1.56
N TYR A 113 -6.58 11.55 1.34
CA TYR A 113 -8.00 11.27 1.09
C TYR A 113 -8.55 10.15 1.97
N GLY A 114 -7.79 9.66 2.97
CA GLY A 114 -8.15 8.49 3.77
C GLY A 114 -9.53 8.60 4.40
N ASP A 115 -9.84 9.72 5.04
CA ASP A 115 -11.13 9.93 5.69
C ASP A 115 -12.31 9.90 4.69
N PHE A 116 -12.16 10.61 3.56
CA PHE A 116 -13.16 10.58 2.50
C PHE A 116 -13.38 9.16 1.97
N LEU A 117 -12.29 8.44 1.70
CA LEU A 117 -12.35 7.09 1.15
C LEU A 117 -12.86 6.08 2.17
N SER A 118 -12.53 6.23 3.44
CA SER A 118 -13.06 5.38 4.53
C SER A 118 -14.55 5.59 4.72
N SER A 119 -15.00 6.83 4.82
CA SER A 119 -16.45 7.14 4.92
C SER A 119 -17.22 6.65 3.69
N LEU A 120 -16.62 6.75 2.50
CA LEU A 120 -17.22 6.21 1.27
C LEU A 120 -17.29 4.67 1.31
N ALA A 121 -16.26 3.99 1.86
CA ALA A 121 -16.23 2.54 2.00
C ALA A 121 -17.29 2.05 2.99
N GLU A 122 -17.43 2.71 4.14
CA GLU A 122 -18.49 2.42 5.12
C GLU A 122 -19.89 2.57 4.52
N LYS A 123 -20.15 3.69 3.84
CA LYS A 123 -21.44 3.92 3.16
C LYS A 123 -21.76 2.84 2.11
N ASN A 124 -20.74 2.31 1.46
CA ASN A 124 -20.89 1.25 0.45
C ASN A 124 -20.77 -0.17 1.01
N LYS A 125 -20.56 -0.33 2.33
CA LYS A 125 -20.40 -1.63 3.03
C LYS A 125 -19.29 -2.49 2.45
N VAL A 126 -18.14 -1.87 2.15
CA VAL A 126 -16.93 -2.54 1.69
C VAL A 126 -15.73 -2.14 2.53
N ASN A 127 -14.70 -2.98 2.56
CA ASN A 127 -13.48 -2.71 3.31
C ASN A 127 -12.49 -1.92 2.45
N LEU A 128 -11.85 -0.93 3.07
CA LEU A 128 -10.66 -0.25 2.57
C LEU A 128 -9.50 -0.57 3.51
N GLU A 129 -8.57 -1.42 3.04
CA GLU A 129 -7.41 -1.85 3.82
C GLU A 129 -6.13 -1.24 3.28
N PHE A 130 -5.29 -0.74 4.19
CA PHE A 130 -4.06 -0.03 3.83
C PHE A 130 -2.88 -0.30 4.79
N GLU A 131 -2.83 -1.49 5.40
CA GLU A 131 -1.76 -1.90 6.31
C GLU A 131 -0.36 -1.66 5.74
N ALA A 132 -0.16 -1.97 4.45
CA ALA A 132 1.13 -1.77 3.78
C ALA A 132 1.50 -0.29 3.53
N ALA A 133 0.63 0.67 3.85
CA ALA A 133 0.91 2.10 3.72
C ALA A 133 1.84 2.62 4.84
N VAL A 134 1.83 1.98 6.02
CA VAL A 134 2.65 2.38 7.17
C VAL A 134 3.35 1.16 7.76
N GLY A 135 4.67 1.18 7.84
CA GLY A 135 5.47 0.13 8.48
C GLY A 135 5.29 -1.23 7.80
N GLY A 136 5.50 -1.32 6.48
CA GLY A 136 5.32 -2.56 5.73
C GLY A 136 5.99 -3.76 6.41
N GLY A 137 5.20 -4.80 6.71
CA GLY A 137 5.63 -5.97 7.48
C GLY A 137 5.40 -5.87 8.99
N ILE A 138 5.03 -4.69 9.51
CA ILE A 138 4.69 -4.45 10.92
C ILE A 138 3.16 -4.21 10.99
N PRO A 139 2.38 -5.03 11.72
CA PRO A 139 0.91 -4.91 11.74
C PRO A 139 0.43 -3.77 12.65
N ILE A 140 0.96 -2.57 12.48
CA ILE A 140 0.70 -1.43 13.36
C ILE A 140 -0.72 -0.86 13.19
N LEU A 141 -1.20 -0.75 11.96
CA LEU A 141 -2.53 -0.18 11.72
C LEU A 141 -3.62 -1.12 12.20
N ARG A 142 -3.48 -2.43 11.97
CA ARG A 142 -4.40 -3.43 12.50
C ARG A 142 -4.36 -3.48 14.02
N THR A 143 -3.19 -3.36 14.64
CA THR A 143 -3.08 -3.26 16.10
C THR A 143 -3.88 -2.08 16.64
N ILE A 144 -3.79 -0.91 16.01
CA ILE A 144 -4.55 0.27 16.42
C ILE A 144 -6.06 0.08 16.16
N LYS A 145 -6.44 -0.37 14.97
CA LYS A 145 -7.85 -0.48 14.55
C LYS A 145 -8.61 -1.58 15.29
N ASP A 146 -7.99 -2.76 15.39
CA ASP A 146 -8.66 -3.97 15.85
C ASP A 146 -8.23 -4.32 17.29
N GLY A 147 -6.92 -4.36 17.55
CA GLY A 147 -6.38 -4.77 18.85
C GLY A 147 -6.61 -3.75 19.96
N LEU A 148 -6.59 -2.47 19.64
CA LEU A 148 -6.75 -1.36 20.60
C LEU A 148 -8.05 -0.57 20.40
N ALA A 149 -9.06 -1.14 19.73
CA ALA A 149 -10.29 -0.45 19.33
C ALA A 149 -11.04 0.22 20.50
N THR A 150 -10.98 -0.37 21.70
CA THR A 150 -11.63 0.13 22.90
C THR A 150 -10.71 0.94 23.82
N ASN A 151 -9.41 1.04 23.48
CA ASN A 151 -8.42 1.71 24.29
C ASN A 151 -8.28 3.19 23.89
N LYS A 152 -8.07 4.04 24.88
CA LYS A 152 -7.68 5.43 24.66
C LYS A 152 -6.18 5.51 24.41
N ILE A 153 -5.77 5.84 23.20
CA ILE A 153 -4.36 6.06 22.86
C ILE A 153 -4.01 7.51 23.16
N ASN A 154 -3.08 7.74 24.10
CA ASN A 154 -2.65 9.08 24.49
C ASN A 154 -1.43 9.55 23.70
N LYS A 155 -0.58 8.64 23.23
CA LYS A 155 0.69 8.97 22.57
C LYS A 155 1.11 7.88 21.59
N VAL A 156 1.65 8.29 20.44
CA VAL A 156 2.34 7.42 19.47
C VAL A 156 3.74 7.96 19.31
N VAL A 157 4.75 7.10 19.52
CA VAL A 157 6.17 7.45 19.40
C VAL A 157 6.86 6.40 18.54
N GLY A 158 7.71 6.83 17.63
CA GLY A 158 8.49 5.90 16.81
C GLY A 158 9.35 6.58 15.76
N ILE A 159 10.27 5.81 15.17
CA ILE A 159 11.07 6.20 14.03
C ILE A 159 10.39 5.61 12.79
N LEU A 160 9.81 6.47 11.95
CA LEU A 160 8.93 6.07 10.85
C LEU A 160 9.62 6.03 9.48
N ASN A 161 10.92 6.34 9.41
CA ASN A 161 11.69 6.30 8.17
C ASN A 161 13.01 5.55 8.37
N GLY A 162 13.17 4.40 7.72
CA GLY A 162 14.36 3.55 7.83
C GLY A 162 15.62 4.19 7.25
N THR A 163 15.49 4.97 6.18
CA THR A 163 16.60 5.69 5.52
C THR A 163 17.23 6.70 6.50
N CYS A 164 16.39 7.57 7.06
CA CYS A 164 16.85 8.56 8.04
C CYS A 164 17.43 7.90 9.29
N ASN A 165 16.77 6.86 9.80
CA ASN A 165 17.30 6.11 10.95
C ASN A 165 18.67 5.55 10.67
N TYR A 166 18.87 4.88 9.54
CA TYR A 166 20.18 4.35 9.14
C TYR A 166 21.24 5.45 9.06
N ILE A 167 20.92 6.57 8.41
CA ILE A 167 21.84 7.68 8.20
C ILE A 167 22.26 8.28 9.57
N LEU A 168 21.29 8.61 10.41
CA LEU A 168 21.55 9.23 11.72
C LEU A 168 22.33 8.30 12.63
N SER A 169 21.94 7.03 12.73
CA SER A 169 22.66 6.03 13.55
C SER A 169 24.10 5.84 13.07
N LYS A 170 24.34 5.86 11.75
CA LYS A 170 25.70 5.73 11.21
C LYS A 170 26.54 7.00 11.41
N MET A 171 25.94 8.18 11.35
CA MET A 171 26.64 9.44 11.65
C MET A 171 27.01 9.53 13.13
N GLU A 172 26.13 9.07 14.02
CA GLU A 172 26.38 9.03 15.47
C GLU A 172 27.52 8.07 15.82
N THR A 173 27.54 6.87 15.22
CA THR A 173 28.52 5.82 15.52
C THR A 173 29.85 5.94 14.76
N SER A 174 29.93 6.81 13.76
CA SER A 174 31.11 6.96 12.92
C SER A 174 31.33 8.43 12.54
N LYS A 175 32.60 8.84 12.42
CA LYS A 175 32.98 10.20 11.97
C LYS A 175 32.70 10.44 10.45
N ASN A 176 31.77 9.72 9.85
CA ASN A 176 31.45 9.84 8.44
C ASN A 176 30.53 11.03 8.17
N THR A 177 30.77 11.71 7.06
CA THR A 177 29.90 12.80 6.60
C THR A 177 28.54 12.26 6.10
N PHE A 178 27.50 13.08 6.18
CA PHE A 178 26.17 12.76 5.63
C PHE A 178 26.22 12.23 4.19
N SER A 179 27.03 12.87 3.33
CA SER A 179 27.15 12.47 1.92
C SER A 179 27.68 11.04 1.77
N ASN A 180 28.68 10.65 2.54
CA ASN A 180 29.26 9.31 2.51
C ASN A 180 28.28 8.26 3.03
N VAL A 181 27.59 8.57 4.13
CA VAL A 181 26.57 7.67 4.70
C VAL A 181 25.40 7.50 3.77
N LEU A 182 24.93 8.59 3.12
CA LEU A 182 23.84 8.53 2.14
C LEU A 182 24.22 7.65 0.93
N LYS A 183 25.40 7.81 0.36
CA LYS A 183 25.90 6.95 -0.73
C LYS A 183 25.91 5.46 -0.31
N LYS A 184 26.33 5.18 0.92
CA LYS A 184 26.32 3.82 1.48
C LYS A 184 24.88 3.29 1.66
N ALA A 185 23.97 4.12 2.16
CA ALA A 185 22.54 3.79 2.28
C ALA A 185 21.90 3.45 0.93
N GLN A 186 22.22 4.23 -0.12
CA GLN A 186 21.78 3.96 -1.49
C GLN A 186 22.33 2.63 -2.02
N LYS A 187 23.61 2.34 -1.78
CA LYS A 187 24.28 1.10 -2.21
C LYS A 187 23.69 -0.14 -1.54
N LEU A 188 23.28 -0.01 -0.27
CA LEU A 188 22.64 -1.08 0.50
C LEU A 188 21.12 -1.18 0.27
N GLY A 189 20.52 -0.28 -0.50
CA GLY A 189 19.09 -0.28 -0.80
C GLY A 189 18.19 0.32 0.29
N TYR A 190 18.76 1.00 1.29
CA TYR A 190 18.00 1.75 2.30
C TYR A 190 17.46 3.08 1.78
N ALA A 191 18.13 3.70 0.81
CA ALA A 191 17.70 4.92 0.16
C ALA A 191 17.54 4.71 -1.34
N GLU A 192 16.60 5.43 -1.97
CA GLU A 192 16.41 5.35 -3.43
C GLU A 192 17.67 5.83 -4.16
N PRO A 193 18.18 5.04 -5.16
CA PRO A 193 19.45 5.35 -5.83
C PRO A 193 19.46 6.71 -6.56
N ARG A 194 18.32 7.13 -7.11
CA ARG A 194 18.23 8.33 -7.95
C ARG A 194 17.66 9.55 -7.26
N ASN A 195 16.76 9.39 -6.31
CA ASN A 195 16.11 10.52 -5.67
C ASN A 195 15.61 10.19 -4.25
N PRO A 196 16.48 10.26 -3.23
CA PRO A 196 16.10 10.05 -1.84
C PRO A 196 15.34 11.24 -1.22
N LYS A 197 14.94 12.23 -2.01
CA LYS A 197 14.36 13.49 -1.55
C LYS A 197 13.14 13.28 -0.63
N PHE A 198 12.26 12.35 -0.96
CA PHE A 198 11.06 12.08 -0.17
C PHE A 198 11.35 11.50 1.21
N ASP A 199 12.43 10.72 1.34
CA ASP A 199 12.89 10.22 2.64
C ASP A 199 13.52 11.36 3.45
N LEU A 200 14.42 12.12 2.81
CA LEU A 200 15.24 13.13 3.48
C LEU A 200 14.47 14.40 3.86
N ASN A 201 13.44 14.78 3.12
CA ASN A 201 12.65 16.00 3.41
C ASN A 201 11.48 15.76 4.37
N GLY A 202 11.35 14.55 4.93
CA GLY A 202 10.31 14.19 5.87
C GLY A 202 8.91 13.93 5.27
N SER A 203 8.72 14.06 3.96
CA SER A 203 7.40 13.87 3.32
C SER A 203 6.85 12.45 3.51
N ASP A 204 7.73 11.44 3.47
CA ASP A 204 7.40 10.04 3.74
C ASP A 204 6.91 9.87 5.18
N THR A 205 7.67 10.38 6.13
CA THR A 205 7.35 10.35 7.57
C THR A 205 6.04 11.09 7.86
N LEU A 206 5.87 12.29 7.31
CA LEU A 206 4.64 13.08 7.48
C LEU A 206 3.40 12.31 7.03
N SER A 207 3.47 11.63 5.89
CA SER A 207 2.36 10.81 5.40
C SER A 207 2.00 9.68 6.36
N LYS A 208 3.00 9.01 6.94
CA LYS A 208 2.80 7.94 7.91
C LYS A 208 2.22 8.48 9.23
N VAL A 209 2.75 9.62 9.73
CA VAL A 209 2.24 10.29 10.93
C VAL A 209 0.77 10.68 10.74
N LYS A 210 0.40 11.24 9.59
CA LYS A 210 -1.01 11.58 9.29
C LYS A 210 -1.94 10.37 9.40
N ILE A 211 -1.54 9.24 8.84
CA ILE A 211 -2.34 8.00 8.88
C ILE A 211 -2.45 7.48 10.32
N LEU A 212 -1.32 7.39 11.03
CA LEU A 212 -1.30 6.91 12.42
C LEU A 212 -2.12 7.80 13.35
N SER A 213 -1.99 9.13 13.22
CA SER A 213 -2.72 10.07 14.06
C SER A 213 -4.23 10.04 13.79
N ALA A 214 -4.62 9.89 12.52
CA ALA A 214 -6.04 9.75 12.19
C ALA A 214 -6.66 8.52 12.85
N LEU A 215 -5.95 7.39 12.84
CA LEU A 215 -6.43 6.15 13.44
C LEU A 215 -6.33 6.14 14.98
N ALA A 216 -5.21 6.63 15.54
CA ALA A 216 -4.97 6.55 16.97
C ALA A 216 -5.77 7.58 17.78
N PHE A 217 -6.00 8.76 17.22
CA PHE A 217 -6.60 9.88 17.94
C PHE A 217 -7.96 10.30 17.39
N ASN A 218 -8.45 9.65 16.33
CA ASN A 218 -9.66 10.05 15.60
C ASN A 218 -9.64 11.53 15.17
N LYS A 219 -8.44 12.06 14.90
CA LYS A 219 -8.22 13.47 14.56
C LYS A 219 -7.41 13.58 13.27
N ARG A 220 -7.85 14.46 12.38
CA ARG A 220 -7.06 14.84 11.20
C ARG A 220 -5.93 15.76 11.62
N ILE A 221 -4.74 15.53 11.10
CA ILE A 221 -3.69 16.54 11.11
C ILE A 221 -4.01 17.53 9.98
N PRO A 222 -4.21 18.84 10.29
CA PRO A 222 -4.44 19.86 9.27
C PRO A 222 -3.33 19.84 8.22
N LYS A 223 -3.65 20.36 7.04
CA LYS A 223 -2.60 20.66 6.07
C LYS A 223 -1.69 21.73 6.69
N ALA A 224 -0.41 21.41 6.83
CA ALA A 224 0.62 22.42 7.02
C ALA A 224 0.82 23.17 5.71
#